data_549e3aa32e943d232f88f75f3bb075c3
#
_entry.id   549e3aa32e943d232f88f75f3bb075c3
#
_cell.length_a   1.000
_cell.length_b   1.000
_cell.length_c   1.000
_cell.angle_alpha   90.00
_cell.angle_beta   90.00
_cell.angle_gamma   90.00
#
_symmetry.space_group_name_H-M   'P 1'
#
loop_
_entity.id
_entity.type
_entity.pdbx_description
1 polymer ?
#
loop_
_entity_poly.entity_id
_entity_poly.type
_entity_poly.pdbx_seq_one_letter_code
_entity_poly.pdbx_strand_id
1 'polypeptide(L)'
;MPHAGYIYSGPCAAHFYSALERNTACAIVLGVNHRARGWKAALSDAHSWETPLGDVDVDQRLKETLKTRVPFLKDDDLAHLEEHSIEVQLPFLQRVLAEFTILPISLSYLSADECRELGEAVAHLYETNQSAGKKTLLIASSDLSHYLSPQETERLDRLALEQVLALDPAALLRTVEQRDISMCGVLPTATFLFAANALGAKRAFLLKHCHSGDAVPMKEVVGYASVAVEF
;
A
#
# COMPACT_ATOMS: atom_id res chain seq x y z
N MET A 1 -0.37 2.08 4.63
CA MET A 1 0.15 3.48 4.75
C MET A 1 -0.88 4.41 4.14
N PRO A 2 -1.25 5.55 4.77
CA PRO A 2 -2.25 6.47 4.22
C PRO A 2 -1.69 7.30 3.06
N HIS A 3 -2.59 7.82 2.20
CA HIS A 3 -2.20 8.55 0.99
C HIS A 3 -3.05 9.81 0.69
N ALA A 4 -3.81 10.31 1.65
CA ALA A 4 -4.42 11.64 1.53
C ALA A 4 -3.34 12.74 1.45
N GLY A 5 -3.76 13.99 1.21
CA GLY A 5 -2.83 15.11 1.17
C GLY A 5 -1.95 15.20 2.41
N TYR A 6 -0.69 15.59 2.25
CA TYR A 6 0.35 15.57 3.29
C TYR A 6 -0.05 16.30 4.59
N ILE A 7 -0.82 17.39 4.48
CA ILE A 7 -1.30 18.13 5.66
C ILE A 7 -2.20 17.28 6.56
N TYR A 8 -2.91 16.31 5.98
CA TYR A 8 -3.87 15.46 6.70
C TYR A 8 -3.24 14.13 7.13
N SER A 9 -2.76 13.34 6.18
CA SER A 9 -2.27 11.98 6.44
C SER A 9 -0.76 11.89 6.69
N GLY A 10 0.01 12.93 6.32
CA GLY A 10 1.46 12.95 6.46
C GLY A 10 1.96 12.69 7.89
N PRO A 11 1.41 13.32 8.94
CA PRO A 11 1.80 13.03 10.31
C PRO A 11 1.58 11.55 10.69
N CYS A 12 0.51 10.92 10.20
CA CYS A 12 0.27 9.48 10.41
C CYS A 12 1.33 8.63 9.70
N ALA A 13 1.57 8.89 8.41
CA ALA A 13 2.57 8.18 7.62
C ALA A 13 3.98 8.29 8.21
N ALA A 14 4.34 9.45 8.75
CA ALA A 14 5.64 9.73 9.35
C ALA A 14 6.00 8.77 10.50
N HIS A 15 5.02 8.22 11.22
CA HIS A 15 5.28 7.24 12.29
C HIS A 15 5.97 5.98 11.78
N PHE A 16 5.63 5.53 10.57
CA PHE A 16 6.32 4.40 9.95
C PHE A 16 7.64 4.84 9.32
N TYR A 17 7.61 5.86 8.48
CA TYR A 17 8.80 6.26 7.69
C TYR A 17 9.96 6.72 8.58
N SER A 18 9.69 7.34 9.73
CA SER A 18 10.74 7.73 10.68
C SER A 18 11.46 6.55 11.34
N ALA A 19 10.81 5.39 11.40
CA ALA A 19 11.38 4.15 11.95
C ALA A 19 12.02 3.25 10.88
N LEU A 20 11.88 3.61 9.58
CA LEU A 20 12.38 2.80 8.48
C LEU A 20 13.91 2.81 8.43
N GLU A 21 14.50 1.63 8.24
CA GLU A 21 15.93 1.51 8.06
C GLU A 21 16.38 2.05 6.69
N ARG A 22 17.48 2.80 6.68
CA ARG A 22 17.95 3.57 5.51
C ARG A 22 18.54 2.72 4.37
N ASN A 23 18.80 1.43 4.59
CA ASN A 23 19.49 0.55 3.66
C ASN A 23 18.53 -0.28 2.78
N THR A 24 17.28 0.12 2.67
CA THR A 24 16.32 -0.46 1.74
C THR A 24 16.72 -0.13 0.30
N ALA A 25 16.85 -1.16 -0.54
CA ALA A 25 17.27 -1.02 -1.93
C ALA A 25 16.11 -0.99 -2.95
N CYS A 26 14.94 -1.50 -2.55
CA CYS A 26 13.75 -1.51 -3.38
C CYS A 26 12.48 -1.39 -2.54
N ALA A 27 11.49 -0.64 -3.04
CA ALA A 27 10.16 -0.57 -2.46
C ALA A 27 9.11 -1.10 -3.46
N ILE A 28 8.43 -2.20 -3.11
CA ILE A 28 7.25 -2.70 -3.83
C ILE A 28 6.04 -1.99 -3.22
N VAL A 29 5.32 -1.21 -4.03
CA VAL A 29 4.22 -0.39 -3.55
C VAL A 29 2.92 -0.81 -4.22
N LEU A 30 2.01 -1.37 -3.43
CA LEU A 30 0.65 -1.71 -3.84
C LEU A 30 -0.26 -0.51 -3.60
N GLY A 31 -0.77 0.08 -4.67
CA GLY A 31 -1.65 1.24 -4.63
C GLY A 31 -3.05 0.96 -5.14
N VAL A 32 -3.93 1.93 -4.95
CA VAL A 32 -5.31 1.92 -5.42
C VAL A 32 -5.38 2.54 -6.81
N ASN A 33 -6.22 2.02 -7.69
CA ASN A 33 -6.67 2.72 -8.89
C ASN A 33 -8.05 3.34 -8.61
N HIS A 34 -8.08 4.53 -8.01
CA HIS A 34 -9.32 5.22 -7.62
C HIS A 34 -10.25 5.53 -8.78
N ARG A 35 -9.69 5.71 -9.96
CA ARG A 35 -10.45 6.10 -11.16
C ARG A 35 -10.88 4.91 -11.99
N ALA A 36 -10.44 3.70 -11.63
CA ALA A 36 -10.67 2.46 -12.37
C ALA A 36 -10.33 2.59 -13.87
N ARG A 37 -9.33 3.40 -14.22
CA ARG A 37 -8.84 3.57 -15.59
C ARG A 37 -7.83 2.47 -15.90
N GLY A 38 -7.78 2.07 -17.17
CA GLY A 38 -6.85 1.04 -17.62
C GLY A 38 -7.15 -0.33 -17.04
N TRP A 39 -6.11 -1.12 -16.87
CA TRP A 39 -6.23 -2.52 -16.46
C TRP A 39 -6.35 -2.68 -14.95
N LYS A 40 -7.07 -3.71 -14.50
CA LYS A 40 -7.41 -3.94 -13.09
C LYS A 40 -6.22 -4.20 -12.15
N ALA A 41 -5.10 -4.69 -12.70
CA ALA A 41 -3.84 -4.89 -11.99
C ALA A 41 -2.71 -4.45 -12.93
N ALA A 42 -2.17 -3.27 -12.70
CA ALA A 42 -1.29 -2.59 -13.62
C ALA A 42 0.08 -2.28 -13.02
N LEU A 43 1.11 -2.55 -13.81
CA LEU A 43 2.47 -2.07 -13.63
C LEU A 43 2.69 -0.81 -14.46
N SER A 44 3.59 0.06 -14.05
CA SER A 44 3.96 1.21 -14.85
C SER A 44 4.91 0.81 -15.98
N ASP A 45 4.69 1.36 -17.18
CA ASP A 45 5.59 1.26 -18.32
C ASP A 45 6.78 2.22 -18.23
N ALA A 46 6.71 3.22 -17.35
CA ALA A 46 7.75 4.20 -17.17
C ALA A 46 9.05 3.56 -16.65
N HIS A 47 10.18 4.14 -17.02
CA HIS A 47 11.48 3.78 -16.46
C HIS A 47 11.76 4.45 -15.12
N SER A 48 11.18 5.62 -14.91
CA SER A 48 11.27 6.40 -13.66
C SER A 48 9.99 7.21 -13.43
N TRP A 49 9.77 7.57 -12.17
CA TRP A 49 8.69 8.48 -11.76
C TRP A 49 9.30 9.78 -11.25
N GLU A 50 8.87 10.91 -11.84
CA GLU A 50 9.29 12.24 -11.43
C GLU A 50 8.56 12.66 -10.15
N THR A 51 9.31 13.24 -9.20
CA THR A 51 8.77 13.85 -7.98
C THR A 51 9.42 15.22 -7.75
N PRO A 52 8.87 16.08 -6.89
CA PRO A 52 9.52 17.33 -6.50
C PRO A 52 10.91 17.16 -5.87
N LEU A 53 11.29 15.96 -5.46
CA LEU A 53 12.59 15.64 -4.86
C LEU A 53 13.56 14.94 -5.83
N GLY A 54 13.18 14.81 -7.10
CA GLY A 54 13.92 14.12 -8.14
C GLY A 54 13.28 12.82 -8.60
N ASP A 55 13.89 12.16 -9.55
CA ASP A 55 13.37 10.93 -10.15
C ASP A 55 13.61 9.71 -9.26
N VAL A 56 12.69 8.74 -9.36
CA VAL A 56 12.81 7.42 -8.71
C VAL A 56 12.67 6.36 -9.78
N ASP A 57 13.70 5.53 -9.94
CA ASP A 57 13.75 4.49 -10.97
C ASP A 57 12.79 3.32 -10.65
N VAL A 58 12.14 2.81 -11.70
CA VAL A 58 11.31 1.58 -11.64
C VAL A 58 12.18 0.36 -11.88
N ASP A 59 12.14 -0.62 -11.00
CA ASP A 59 12.90 -1.88 -11.13
C ASP A 59 12.33 -2.76 -12.26
N GLN A 60 12.85 -2.58 -13.47
CA GLN A 60 12.41 -3.29 -14.67
C GLN A 60 12.61 -4.82 -14.54
N ARG A 61 13.64 -5.27 -13.83
CA ARG A 61 13.90 -6.70 -13.61
C ARG A 61 12.80 -7.33 -12.75
N LEU A 62 12.44 -6.68 -11.64
CA LEU A 62 11.34 -7.16 -10.79
C LEU A 62 10.00 -7.12 -11.52
N LYS A 63 9.75 -6.05 -12.30
CA LYS A 63 8.56 -5.90 -13.13
C LYS A 63 8.39 -7.10 -14.06
N GLU A 64 9.40 -7.41 -14.87
CA GLU A 64 9.33 -8.54 -15.81
C GLU A 64 9.21 -9.89 -15.08
N THR A 65 9.90 -10.07 -13.95
CA THR A 65 9.78 -11.29 -13.16
C THR A 65 8.35 -11.48 -12.63
N LEU A 66 7.71 -10.41 -12.15
CA LEU A 66 6.34 -10.49 -11.62
C LEU A 66 5.33 -10.82 -12.73
N LYS A 67 5.46 -10.22 -13.90
CA LYS A 67 4.59 -10.48 -15.07
C LYS A 67 4.60 -11.95 -15.49
N THR A 68 5.74 -12.64 -15.40
CA THR A 68 5.80 -14.06 -15.74
C THR A 68 5.05 -14.96 -14.76
N ARG A 69 4.77 -14.47 -13.54
CA ARG A 69 4.13 -15.24 -12.48
C ARG A 69 2.63 -14.95 -12.35
N VAL A 70 2.21 -13.75 -12.72
CA VAL A 70 0.84 -13.27 -12.54
C VAL A 70 0.23 -12.93 -13.91
N PRO A 71 -0.49 -13.87 -14.55
CA PRO A 71 -0.98 -13.71 -15.93
C PRO A 71 -1.95 -12.54 -16.14
N PHE A 72 -2.67 -12.12 -15.08
CA PHE A 72 -3.59 -11.00 -15.14
C PHE A 72 -2.92 -9.63 -14.89
N LEU A 73 -1.63 -9.58 -14.59
CA LEU A 73 -0.87 -8.33 -14.41
C LEU A 73 -0.38 -7.83 -15.76
N LYS A 74 -0.56 -6.55 -16.05
CA LYS A 74 -0.15 -5.93 -17.31
C LYS A 74 0.55 -4.61 -17.12
N ASP A 75 1.40 -4.26 -18.06
CA ASP A 75 1.90 -2.89 -18.20
C ASP A 75 0.74 -2.00 -18.69
N ASP A 76 0.41 -0.95 -17.92
CA ASP A 76 -0.65 -0.02 -18.29
C ASP A 76 -0.56 1.29 -17.50
N ASP A 77 0.04 2.30 -18.11
CA ASP A 77 0.20 3.63 -17.49
C ASP A 77 -1.12 4.38 -17.29
N LEU A 78 -2.21 4.01 -17.99
CA LEU A 78 -3.53 4.62 -17.73
C LEU A 78 -4.02 4.39 -16.31
N ALA A 79 -3.63 3.27 -15.70
CA ALA A 79 -3.96 2.96 -14.31
C ALA A 79 -3.18 3.80 -13.29
N HIS A 80 -2.10 4.44 -13.72
CA HIS A 80 -1.25 5.31 -12.91
C HIS A 80 -1.48 6.80 -13.20
N LEU A 81 -2.07 7.12 -14.36
CA LEU A 81 -2.32 8.49 -14.78
C LEU A 81 -3.37 9.16 -13.87
N GLU A 82 -3.02 10.31 -13.30
CA GLU A 82 -3.85 11.06 -12.34
C GLU A 82 -4.21 10.23 -11.09
N GLU A 83 -3.38 9.25 -10.73
CA GLU A 83 -3.52 8.43 -9.52
C GLU A 83 -2.41 8.78 -8.53
N HIS A 84 -2.77 8.96 -7.26
CA HIS A 84 -1.89 9.51 -6.24
C HIS A 84 -1.51 8.51 -5.12
N SER A 85 -2.17 7.36 -5.04
CA SER A 85 -2.01 6.43 -3.92
C SER A 85 -0.57 5.91 -3.75
N ILE A 86 0.17 5.75 -4.86
CA ILE A 86 1.60 5.39 -4.85
C ILE A 86 2.48 6.64 -4.79
N GLU A 87 2.15 7.66 -5.61
CA GLU A 87 2.92 8.89 -5.74
C GLU A 87 3.17 9.56 -4.37
N VAL A 88 2.15 9.64 -3.52
CA VAL A 88 2.25 10.24 -2.18
C VAL A 88 3.28 9.54 -1.29
N GLN A 89 3.57 8.26 -1.51
CA GLN A 89 4.56 7.51 -0.72
C GLN A 89 6.01 7.88 -1.09
N LEU A 90 6.26 8.28 -2.34
CA LEU A 90 7.62 8.44 -2.87
C LEU A 90 8.45 9.50 -2.14
N PRO A 91 7.96 10.73 -1.88
CA PRO A 91 8.72 11.73 -1.14
C PRO A 91 9.11 11.32 0.28
N PHE A 92 8.30 10.52 0.96
CA PHE A 92 8.69 9.95 2.26
C PHE A 92 9.87 8.99 2.11
N LEU A 93 9.81 8.09 1.11
CA LEU A 93 10.91 7.16 0.81
C LEU A 93 12.19 7.92 0.46
N GLN A 94 12.12 8.92 -0.41
CA GLN A 94 13.26 9.75 -0.82
C GLN A 94 13.89 10.54 0.33
N ARG A 95 13.12 10.90 1.36
CA ARG A 95 13.65 11.59 2.55
C ARG A 95 14.38 10.65 3.50
N VAL A 96 14.06 9.36 3.47
CA VAL A 96 14.59 8.36 4.43
C VAL A 96 15.66 7.48 3.80
N LEU A 97 15.45 7.03 2.56
CA LEU A 97 16.35 6.13 1.85
C LEU A 97 17.41 6.92 1.06
N ALA A 98 18.58 6.31 0.87
CA ALA A 98 19.67 6.93 0.11
C ALA A 98 19.48 6.72 -1.40
N GLU A 99 19.50 5.45 -1.83
CA GLU A 99 19.30 5.04 -3.23
C GLU A 99 18.35 3.83 -3.21
N PHE A 100 17.29 3.89 -3.99
CA PHE A 100 16.32 2.81 -4.08
C PHE A 100 15.58 2.84 -5.42
N THR A 101 15.04 1.69 -5.80
CA THR A 101 14.10 1.57 -6.92
C THR A 101 12.71 1.29 -6.40
N ILE A 102 11.70 1.47 -7.25
CA ILE A 102 10.31 1.14 -6.93
C ILE A 102 9.78 0.05 -7.87
N LEU A 103 8.81 -0.73 -7.39
CA LEU A 103 7.91 -1.51 -8.22
C LEU A 103 6.47 -1.06 -7.90
N PRO A 104 5.92 -0.10 -8.66
CA PRO A 104 4.57 0.41 -8.45
C PRO A 104 3.54 -0.56 -9.07
N ILE A 105 2.52 -0.93 -8.29
CA ILE A 105 1.44 -1.84 -8.71
C ILE A 105 0.12 -1.20 -8.35
N SER A 106 -0.67 -0.80 -9.34
CA SER A 106 -1.99 -0.19 -9.18
C SER A 106 -3.09 -1.23 -9.29
N LEU A 107 -4.01 -1.27 -8.32
CA LEU A 107 -5.01 -2.34 -8.18
C LEU A 107 -6.44 -1.80 -8.15
N SER A 108 -7.34 -2.45 -8.92
CA SER A 108 -8.79 -2.28 -8.85
C SER A 108 -9.49 -3.60 -9.20
N TYR A 109 -10.67 -3.84 -8.63
CA TYR A 109 -11.57 -4.95 -8.98
C TYR A 109 -10.93 -6.36 -9.01
N LEU A 110 -10.06 -6.67 -8.05
CA LEU A 110 -9.53 -8.02 -7.89
C LEU A 110 -10.45 -8.88 -7.02
N SER A 111 -10.56 -10.16 -7.36
CA SER A 111 -11.13 -11.17 -6.46
C SER A 111 -10.17 -11.49 -5.31
N ALA A 112 -10.68 -12.15 -4.26
CA ALA A 112 -9.85 -12.60 -3.15
C ALA A 112 -8.74 -13.58 -3.59
N ASP A 113 -9.05 -14.44 -4.57
CA ASP A 113 -8.07 -15.38 -5.12
C ASP A 113 -6.99 -14.68 -5.95
N GLU A 114 -7.35 -13.65 -6.72
CA GLU A 114 -6.39 -12.82 -7.44
C GLU A 114 -5.50 -12.01 -6.49
N CYS A 115 -6.07 -11.48 -5.38
CA CYS A 115 -5.26 -10.84 -4.34
C CYS A 115 -4.27 -11.82 -3.71
N ARG A 116 -4.67 -13.07 -3.49
CA ARG A 116 -3.80 -14.12 -2.96
C ARG A 116 -2.69 -14.48 -3.96
N GLU A 117 -3.03 -14.75 -5.21
CA GLU A 117 -2.07 -15.09 -6.27
C GLU A 117 -1.01 -13.99 -6.43
N LEU A 118 -1.44 -12.72 -6.49
CA LEU A 118 -0.52 -11.59 -6.57
C LEU A 118 0.32 -11.47 -5.28
N GLY A 119 -0.28 -11.65 -4.11
CA GLY A 119 0.41 -11.59 -2.83
C GLY A 119 1.52 -12.64 -2.72
N GLU A 120 1.25 -13.89 -3.09
CA GLU A 120 2.24 -14.97 -3.12
C GLU A 120 3.37 -14.71 -4.13
N ALA A 121 3.05 -14.15 -5.30
CA ALA A 121 4.06 -13.77 -6.28
C ALA A 121 4.95 -12.60 -5.77
N VAL A 122 4.37 -11.61 -5.09
CA VAL A 122 5.10 -10.51 -4.45
C VAL A 122 6.01 -11.03 -3.32
N ALA A 123 5.53 -11.97 -2.51
CA ALA A 123 6.34 -12.63 -1.49
C ALA A 123 7.58 -13.31 -2.09
N HIS A 124 7.40 -14.03 -3.19
CA HIS A 124 8.53 -14.65 -3.88
C HIS A 124 9.56 -13.64 -4.40
N LEU A 125 9.11 -12.49 -4.94
CA LEU A 125 10.03 -11.42 -5.35
C LEU A 125 10.80 -10.85 -4.15
N TYR A 126 10.12 -10.64 -3.04
CA TYR A 126 10.71 -10.17 -1.80
C TYR A 126 11.85 -11.12 -1.35
N GLU A 127 11.57 -12.44 -1.25
CA GLU A 127 12.57 -13.46 -0.86
C GLU A 127 13.75 -13.52 -1.84
N THR A 128 13.46 -13.44 -3.14
CA THR A 128 14.50 -13.46 -4.18
C THR A 128 15.45 -12.27 -4.04
N ASN A 129 14.91 -11.06 -3.78
CA ASN A 129 15.71 -9.87 -3.55
C ASN A 129 16.53 -9.97 -2.26
N GLN A 130 15.90 -10.39 -1.16
CA GLN A 130 16.58 -10.58 0.13
C GLN A 130 17.74 -11.57 0.00
N SER A 131 17.55 -12.68 -0.71
CA SER A 131 18.59 -13.69 -0.97
C SER A 131 19.73 -13.13 -1.84
N ALA A 132 19.45 -12.13 -2.67
CA ALA A 132 20.47 -11.41 -3.45
C ALA A 132 21.13 -10.25 -2.67
N GLY A 133 20.86 -10.12 -1.36
CA GLY A 133 21.39 -9.05 -0.51
C GLY A 133 20.74 -7.68 -0.74
N LYS A 134 19.60 -7.62 -1.45
CA LYS A 134 18.84 -6.40 -1.70
C LYS A 134 17.68 -6.29 -0.73
N LYS A 135 17.84 -5.48 0.31
CA LYS A 135 16.76 -5.24 1.28
C LYS A 135 15.56 -4.62 0.57
N THR A 136 14.43 -5.28 0.68
CA THR A 136 13.17 -4.89 0.02
C THR A 136 12.13 -4.48 1.06
N LEU A 137 11.40 -3.41 0.77
CA LEU A 137 10.26 -2.93 1.52
C LEU A 137 8.99 -3.25 0.75
N LEU A 138 7.96 -3.74 1.43
CA LEU A 138 6.62 -3.92 0.87
C LEU A 138 5.67 -2.91 1.52
N ILE A 139 4.94 -2.16 0.70
CA ILE A 139 3.99 -1.13 1.15
C ILE A 139 2.62 -1.42 0.52
N ALA A 140 1.57 -1.39 1.36
CA ALA A 140 0.19 -1.22 0.91
C ALA A 140 -0.27 0.20 1.22
N SER A 141 -0.79 0.89 0.22
CA SER A 141 -1.26 2.26 0.32
C SER A 141 -2.79 2.30 0.43
N SER A 142 -3.32 2.85 1.53
CA SER A 142 -4.75 2.90 1.82
C SER A 142 -5.07 3.97 2.84
N ASP A 143 -6.11 4.77 2.56
CA ASP A 143 -6.86 5.44 3.61
C ASP A 143 -7.96 4.50 4.14
N LEU A 144 -8.53 4.79 5.31
CA LEU A 144 -9.58 4.00 5.95
C LEU A 144 -10.98 4.56 5.59
N SER A 145 -11.86 4.74 6.57
CA SER A 145 -13.24 5.24 6.33
C SER A 145 -13.25 6.67 5.82
N HIS A 146 -14.19 7.00 4.92
CA HIS A 146 -14.29 8.31 4.29
C HIS A 146 -15.61 9.01 4.60
N TYR A 147 -15.54 10.33 4.84
CA TYR A 147 -16.69 11.26 4.90
C TYR A 147 -17.75 10.87 5.94
N LEU A 148 -17.32 10.40 7.10
CA LEU A 148 -18.16 10.07 8.24
C LEU A 148 -17.86 11.00 9.43
N SER A 149 -18.74 11.00 10.45
CA SER A 149 -18.41 11.66 11.71
C SER A 149 -17.17 11.05 12.34
N PRO A 150 -16.38 11.80 13.15
CA PRO A 150 -15.20 11.27 13.81
C PRO A 150 -15.46 9.96 14.59
N GLN A 151 -16.57 9.89 15.32
CA GLN A 151 -16.95 8.71 16.11
C GLN A 151 -17.24 7.49 15.25
N GLU A 152 -17.95 7.69 14.13
CA GLU A 152 -18.30 6.59 13.23
C GLU A 152 -17.06 6.13 12.44
N THR A 153 -16.21 7.07 12.01
CA THR A 153 -14.90 6.77 11.39
C THR A 153 -14.07 5.91 12.33
N GLU A 154 -13.89 6.31 13.58
CA GLU A 154 -13.12 5.55 14.57
C GLU A 154 -13.70 4.14 14.78
N ARG A 155 -15.04 4.03 14.84
CA ARG A 155 -15.74 2.73 15.02
C ARG A 155 -15.51 1.77 13.86
N LEU A 156 -15.66 2.24 12.62
CA LEU A 156 -15.51 1.42 11.41
C LEU A 156 -14.04 1.10 11.13
N ASP A 157 -13.16 2.08 11.30
CA ASP A 157 -11.71 1.88 11.14
C ASP A 157 -11.19 0.80 12.06
N ARG A 158 -11.67 0.76 13.32
CA ARG A 158 -11.28 -0.27 14.29
C ARG A 158 -11.62 -1.67 13.78
N LEU A 159 -12.79 -1.88 13.17
CA LEU A 159 -13.19 -3.19 12.63
C LEU A 159 -12.25 -3.66 11.50
N ALA A 160 -11.85 -2.76 10.61
CA ALA A 160 -10.90 -3.07 9.55
C ALA A 160 -9.48 -3.32 10.12
N LEU A 161 -9.04 -2.46 11.04
CA LEU A 161 -7.72 -2.57 11.68
C LEU A 161 -7.57 -3.84 12.52
N GLU A 162 -8.62 -4.32 13.19
CA GLU A 162 -8.62 -5.61 13.88
C GLU A 162 -8.21 -6.75 12.96
N GLN A 163 -8.72 -6.77 11.71
CA GLN A 163 -8.38 -7.81 10.74
C GLN A 163 -6.95 -7.65 10.19
N VAL A 164 -6.51 -6.40 9.98
CA VAL A 164 -5.13 -6.11 9.57
C VAL A 164 -4.14 -6.56 10.66
N LEU A 165 -4.43 -6.25 11.92
CA LEU A 165 -3.58 -6.63 13.06
C LEU A 165 -3.59 -8.13 13.33
N ALA A 166 -4.69 -8.81 12.99
CA ALA A 166 -4.79 -10.27 13.04
C ALA A 166 -4.09 -10.97 11.84
N LEU A 167 -3.57 -10.21 10.87
CA LEU A 167 -2.99 -10.71 9.62
C LEU A 167 -3.96 -11.61 8.83
N ASP A 168 -5.27 -11.30 8.88
CA ASP A 168 -6.32 -12.06 8.18
C ASP A 168 -6.87 -11.29 6.96
N PRO A 169 -6.29 -11.51 5.76
CA PRO A 169 -6.74 -10.84 4.53
C PRO A 169 -8.17 -11.21 4.14
N ALA A 170 -8.59 -12.44 4.38
CA ALA A 170 -9.93 -12.88 4.02
C ALA A 170 -11.00 -12.28 4.94
N ALA A 171 -10.71 -12.17 6.24
CA ALA A 171 -11.58 -11.47 7.17
C ALA A 171 -11.63 -9.96 6.89
N LEU A 172 -10.49 -9.34 6.51
CA LEU A 172 -10.47 -7.93 6.10
C LEU A 172 -11.43 -7.65 4.95
N LEU A 173 -11.32 -8.42 3.85
CA LEU A 173 -12.21 -8.28 2.68
C LEU A 173 -13.68 -8.43 3.07
N ARG A 174 -14.02 -9.48 3.82
CA ARG A 174 -15.40 -9.71 4.31
C ARG A 174 -15.90 -8.60 5.23
N THR A 175 -15.07 -8.13 6.15
CA THR A 175 -15.46 -7.10 7.12
C THR A 175 -15.74 -5.78 6.43
N VAL A 176 -14.87 -5.37 5.50
CA VAL A 176 -15.04 -4.14 4.73
C VAL A 176 -16.32 -4.19 3.90
N GLU A 177 -16.58 -5.30 3.20
CA GLU A 177 -17.79 -5.48 2.41
C GLU A 177 -19.06 -5.51 3.28
N GLN A 178 -19.10 -6.34 4.33
CA GLN A 178 -20.29 -6.53 5.16
C GLN A 178 -20.65 -5.32 6.01
N ARG A 179 -19.68 -4.48 6.34
CA ARG A 179 -19.86 -3.26 7.16
C ARG A 179 -19.91 -2.00 6.34
N ASP A 180 -19.84 -2.11 5.01
CA ASP A 180 -19.81 -0.98 4.06
C ASP A 180 -18.74 0.05 4.45
N ILE A 181 -17.53 -0.44 4.77
CA ILE A 181 -16.41 0.43 5.14
C ILE A 181 -15.79 0.97 3.86
N SER A 182 -15.73 2.29 3.74
CA SER A 182 -15.19 2.97 2.55
C SER A 182 -13.65 3.00 2.50
N MET A 183 -13.01 1.90 2.90
CA MET A 183 -11.54 1.73 2.83
C MET A 183 -11.10 1.59 1.38
N CYS A 184 -10.46 2.64 0.82
CA CYS A 184 -10.10 2.68 -0.59
C CYS A 184 -9.07 1.60 -0.98
N GLY A 185 -8.10 1.33 -0.13
CA GLY A 185 -7.01 0.38 -0.37
C GLY A 185 -7.25 -1.01 0.23
N VAL A 186 -8.49 -1.48 0.32
CA VAL A 186 -8.76 -2.83 0.87
C VAL A 186 -8.07 -3.92 0.05
N LEU A 187 -8.06 -3.82 -1.29
CA LEU A 187 -7.40 -4.79 -2.17
C LEU A 187 -5.86 -4.75 -2.06
N PRO A 188 -5.19 -3.58 -2.16
CA PRO A 188 -3.77 -3.46 -1.83
C PRO A 188 -3.41 -4.03 -0.46
N THR A 189 -4.21 -3.74 0.58
CA THR A 189 -3.96 -4.21 1.94
C THR A 189 -4.15 -5.74 2.05
N ALA A 190 -5.20 -6.30 1.45
CA ALA A 190 -5.41 -7.75 1.43
C ALA A 190 -4.28 -8.47 0.68
N THR A 191 -3.85 -7.95 -0.47
CA THR A 191 -2.72 -8.48 -1.24
C THR A 191 -1.42 -8.44 -0.41
N PHE A 192 -1.17 -7.33 0.29
CA PHE A 192 -0.04 -7.21 1.23
C PHE A 192 -0.11 -8.27 2.33
N LEU A 193 -1.28 -8.47 2.94
CA LEU A 193 -1.45 -9.46 4.01
C LEU A 193 -1.27 -10.90 3.51
N PHE A 194 -1.71 -11.23 2.30
CA PHE A 194 -1.41 -12.51 1.68
C PHE A 194 0.10 -12.69 1.47
N ALA A 195 0.79 -11.65 0.98
CA ALA A 195 2.25 -11.68 0.86
C ALA A 195 2.93 -11.82 2.23
N ALA A 196 2.50 -11.07 3.23
CA ALA A 196 3.02 -11.13 4.58
C ALA A 196 2.87 -12.53 5.20
N ASN A 197 1.71 -13.17 5.04
CA ASN A 197 1.48 -14.54 5.50
C ASN A 197 2.38 -15.55 4.78
N ALA A 198 2.57 -15.42 3.47
CA ALA A 198 3.48 -16.28 2.69
C ALA A 198 4.94 -16.12 3.15
N LEU A 199 5.33 -14.92 3.61
CA LEU A 199 6.65 -14.60 4.19
C LEU A 199 6.79 -15.02 5.66
N GLY A 200 5.76 -15.60 6.26
CA GLY A 200 5.77 -16.04 7.65
C GLY A 200 5.64 -14.89 8.66
N ALA A 201 4.85 -13.87 8.34
CA ALA A 201 4.58 -12.75 9.24
C ALA A 201 4.15 -13.20 10.62
N LYS A 202 4.77 -12.64 11.66
CA LYS A 202 4.55 -13.02 13.06
C LYS A 202 3.59 -12.08 13.76
N ARG A 203 3.67 -10.79 13.46
CA ARG A 203 2.94 -9.76 14.18
C ARG A 203 2.76 -8.50 13.34
N ALA A 204 1.62 -7.85 13.52
CA ALA A 204 1.35 -6.49 13.03
C ALA A 204 1.24 -5.51 14.22
N PHE A 205 1.72 -4.29 14.02
CA PHE A 205 1.76 -3.23 15.02
C PHE A 205 1.05 -1.99 14.48
N LEU A 206 0.05 -1.51 15.19
CA LEU A 206 -0.54 -0.19 14.93
C LEU A 206 0.39 0.88 15.50
N LEU A 207 1.05 1.63 14.62
CA LEU A 207 1.96 2.71 15.02
C LEU A 207 1.21 4.00 15.30
N LYS A 208 0.19 4.29 14.48
CA LYS A 208 -0.69 5.45 14.62
C LYS A 208 -2.03 5.18 13.97
N HIS A 209 -3.10 5.64 14.61
CA HIS A 209 -4.43 5.83 14.05
C HIS A 209 -4.87 7.27 14.32
N CYS A 210 -5.45 7.93 13.33
CA CYS A 210 -5.96 9.31 13.43
C CYS A 210 -6.91 9.58 12.26
N HIS A 211 -7.41 10.80 12.16
CA HIS A 211 -8.28 11.21 11.05
C HIS A 211 -7.98 12.65 10.58
N SER A 212 -8.53 13.06 9.45
CA SER A 212 -8.29 14.38 8.87
C SER A 212 -8.72 15.55 9.79
N GLY A 213 -9.70 15.33 10.66
CA GLY A 213 -10.16 16.30 11.65
C GLY A 213 -9.14 16.62 12.75
N ASP A 214 -8.12 15.79 12.93
CA ASP A 214 -7.00 16.06 13.86
C ASP A 214 -6.07 17.15 13.31
N ALA A 215 -5.97 17.25 11.99
CA ALA A 215 -5.18 18.29 11.33
C ALA A 215 -5.98 19.60 11.14
N VAL A 216 -7.23 19.48 10.69
CA VAL A 216 -8.14 20.61 10.44
C VAL A 216 -9.53 20.23 10.94
N PRO A 217 -10.11 21.00 11.90
CA PRO A 217 -11.43 20.70 12.43
C PRO A 217 -12.50 20.64 11.32
N MET A 218 -13.20 19.50 11.21
CA MET A 218 -14.26 19.27 10.22
C MET A 218 -15.31 18.30 10.77
N LYS A 219 -16.51 18.32 10.18
CA LYS A 219 -17.64 17.49 10.64
C LYS A 219 -17.56 16.06 10.13
N GLU A 220 -17.08 15.91 8.90
CA GLU A 220 -16.88 14.62 8.23
C GLU A 220 -15.38 14.43 7.96
N VAL A 221 -14.84 13.28 8.29
CA VAL A 221 -13.42 13.03 8.28
C VAL A 221 -13.06 11.80 7.44
N VAL A 222 -11.77 11.66 7.15
CA VAL A 222 -11.16 10.47 6.56
C VAL A 222 -10.21 9.86 7.59
N GLY A 223 -10.33 8.55 7.81
CA GLY A 223 -9.48 7.81 8.74
C GLY A 223 -8.15 7.41 8.13
N TYR A 224 -7.11 7.39 8.95
CA TYR A 224 -5.73 7.07 8.58
C TYR A 224 -5.09 6.11 9.56
N ALA A 225 -4.34 5.14 9.06
CA ALA A 225 -3.51 4.30 9.92
C ALA A 225 -2.11 4.06 9.33
N SER A 226 -1.16 4.00 10.23
CA SER A 226 0.21 3.54 9.98
C SER A 226 0.40 2.22 10.71
N VAL A 227 0.64 1.15 9.96
CA VAL A 227 0.82 -0.22 10.49
C VAL A 227 2.15 -0.77 9.99
N ALA A 228 2.90 -1.43 10.85
CA ALA A 228 4.08 -2.20 10.51
C ALA A 228 3.85 -3.69 10.73
N VAL A 229 4.47 -4.54 9.90
CA VAL A 229 4.43 -6.00 10.02
C VAL A 229 5.85 -6.53 10.19
N GLU A 230 6.02 -7.44 11.15
CA GLU A 230 7.28 -8.14 11.44
C GLU A 230 7.26 -9.54 10.82
N PHE A 231 8.35 -9.90 10.14
CA PHE A 231 8.55 -11.20 9.48
C PHE A 231 9.50 -12.11 10.26
#